data_62009512d520c5d1c2c7ea0194970358
#
_entry.id   62009512d520c5d1c2c7ea0194970358
#
_cell.length_a   1.000
_cell.length_b   1.000
_cell.length_c   1.000
_cell.angle_alpha   90.00
_cell.angle_beta   90.00
_cell.angle_gamma   90.00
#
_symmetry.space_group_name_H-M   'P 1'
#
loop_
_entity.id
_entity.type
_entity.pdbx_description
1 polymer ?
#
loop_
_entity_poly.entity_id
_entity_poly.type
_entity_poly.pdbx_seq_one_letter_code
_entity_poly.pdbx_strand_id
1 'polypeptide(L)'
;VRLGFEKHPVTNLKQALTGFERSGFTVLWQPDRGSALLAAPDSSTAAVLLEVHDVELELGAGGVYLLDDVDAFARRNPDRDWVIEPCDGPFGRYAALRTKAGLPQRFLALDPVEPGVRAHFADP
;
A
#
# COMPACT_ATOMS: atom_id res chain seq x y z
N VAL A 1 2.75 10.22 11.52
CA VAL A 1 3.19 9.08 10.70
C VAL A 1 2.86 7.79 11.43
N ARG A 2 2.19 6.89 10.76
CA ARG A 2 1.87 5.57 11.32
C ARG A 2 1.87 4.51 10.23
N LEU A 3 2.12 3.26 10.61
CA LEU A 3 1.99 2.12 9.70
C LEU A 3 0.50 1.93 9.36
N GLY A 4 0.17 1.97 8.08
CA GLY A 4 -1.22 1.83 7.62
C GLY A 4 -1.57 0.40 7.26
N PHE A 5 -0.78 -0.21 6.42
CA PHE A 5 -0.99 -1.57 5.92
C PHE A 5 0.30 -2.06 5.27
N GLU A 6 0.31 -3.32 4.82
CA GLU A 6 1.44 -3.86 4.08
C GLU A 6 1.10 -3.98 2.60
N LYS A 7 2.06 -3.69 1.74
CA LYS A 7 1.94 -3.94 0.31
C LYS A 7 2.71 -5.21 -0.03
N HIS A 8 2.02 -6.17 -0.64
CA HIS A 8 2.62 -7.42 -1.10
C HIS A 8 2.50 -7.52 -2.62
N PRO A 9 3.53 -7.11 -3.37
CA PRO A 9 3.53 -7.28 -4.82
C PRO A 9 3.52 -8.77 -5.17
N VAL A 10 2.74 -9.13 -6.17
CA VAL A 10 2.55 -10.52 -6.59
C VAL A 10 2.60 -10.62 -8.12
N THR A 11 2.86 -11.81 -8.63
CA THR A 11 2.84 -12.06 -10.08
C THR A 11 1.48 -12.53 -10.56
N ASN A 12 0.67 -13.11 -9.67
CA ASN A 12 -0.65 -13.64 -9.99
C ASN A 12 -1.62 -13.32 -8.85
N LEU A 13 -2.51 -12.35 -9.08
CA LEU A 13 -3.43 -11.90 -8.06
C LEU A 13 -4.41 -12.99 -7.62
N LYS A 14 -4.97 -13.73 -8.56
CA LYS A 14 -5.96 -14.78 -8.26
C LYS A 14 -5.38 -15.86 -7.34
N GLN A 15 -4.15 -16.29 -7.63
CA GLN A 15 -3.46 -17.29 -6.82
C GLN A 15 -3.18 -16.76 -5.41
N ALA A 16 -2.71 -15.51 -5.31
CA ALA A 16 -2.43 -14.86 -4.04
C ALA A 16 -3.72 -14.70 -3.21
N LEU A 17 -4.81 -14.25 -3.83
CA LEU A 17 -6.11 -14.11 -3.17
C LEU A 17 -6.58 -15.44 -2.58
N THR A 18 -6.47 -16.52 -3.33
CA THR A 18 -6.86 -17.84 -2.84
C THR A 18 -6.11 -18.20 -1.55
N GLY A 19 -4.79 -17.94 -1.51
CA GLY A 19 -3.99 -18.21 -0.32
C GLY A 19 -4.40 -17.39 0.89
N PHE A 20 -4.63 -16.09 0.69
CA PHE A 20 -5.05 -15.20 1.77
C PHE A 20 -6.46 -15.54 2.27
N GLU A 21 -7.39 -15.83 1.36
CA GLU A 21 -8.77 -16.20 1.73
C GLU A 21 -8.81 -17.50 2.54
N ARG A 22 -7.95 -18.46 2.22
CA ARG A 22 -7.82 -19.70 3.00
C ARG A 22 -7.33 -19.44 4.43
N SER A 23 -6.60 -18.35 4.65
CA SER A 23 -6.15 -17.93 5.97
C SER A 23 -7.16 -17.05 6.70
N GLY A 24 -8.34 -16.83 6.10
CA GLY A 24 -9.43 -16.08 6.73
C GLY A 24 -9.43 -14.57 6.41
N PHE A 25 -8.53 -14.11 5.53
CA PHE A 25 -8.56 -12.71 5.08
C PHE A 25 -9.77 -12.46 4.19
N THR A 26 -10.30 -11.26 4.24
CA THR A 26 -11.48 -10.86 3.44
C THR A 26 -11.13 -9.69 2.53
N VAL A 27 -11.69 -9.70 1.32
CA VAL A 27 -11.51 -8.61 0.35
C VAL A 27 -12.38 -7.43 0.73
N LEU A 28 -11.74 -6.27 0.96
CA LEU A 28 -12.43 -5.00 1.21
C LEU A 28 -12.69 -4.23 -0.08
N TRP A 29 -11.79 -4.36 -1.05
CA TRP A 29 -11.83 -3.57 -2.28
C TRP A 29 -11.00 -4.26 -3.35
N GLN A 30 -11.56 -4.37 -4.55
CA GLN A 30 -10.87 -4.98 -5.69
C GLN A 30 -11.37 -4.28 -6.97
N PRO A 31 -10.70 -3.21 -7.40
CA PRO A 31 -11.17 -2.40 -8.55
C PRO A 31 -10.97 -3.09 -9.89
N ASP A 32 -9.97 -3.99 -9.98
CA ASP A 32 -9.60 -4.65 -11.22
C ASP A 32 -8.94 -6.00 -10.93
N ARG A 33 -8.31 -6.57 -11.96
CA ARG A 33 -7.61 -7.87 -11.85
C ARG A 33 -6.18 -7.74 -11.34
N GLY A 34 -5.72 -6.52 -11.10
CA GLY A 34 -4.33 -6.25 -10.72
C GLY A 34 -4.13 -5.93 -9.26
N SER A 35 -5.18 -5.60 -8.52
CA SER A 35 -5.03 -5.20 -7.12
C SER A 35 -6.22 -5.57 -6.25
N ALA A 36 -5.96 -5.85 -4.98
CA ALA A 36 -6.98 -6.14 -3.98
C ALA A 36 -6.51 -5.71 -2.60
N LEU A 37 -7.38 -5.03 -1.87
CA LEU A 37 -7.16 -4.61 -0.49
C LEU A 37 -7.89 -5.59 0.43
N LEU A 38 -7.19 -6.11 1.43
CA LEU A 38 -7.69 -7.17 2.30
C LEU A 38 -7.64 -6.76 3.77
N ALA A 39 -8.63 -7.22 4.52
CA ALA A 39 -8.60 -7.18 5.97
C ALA A 39 -8.11 -8.51 6.53
N ALA A 40 -7.44 -8.47 7.69
CA ALA A 40 -7.06 -9.66 8.43
C ALA A 40 -8.31 -10.36 8.98
N PRO A 41 -8.20 -11.65 9.37
CA PRO A 41 -9.33 -12.35 9.99
C PRO A 41 -9.92 -11.55 11.15
N ASP A 42 -11.25 -11.50 11.19
CA ASP A 42 -12.01 -10.82 12.25
C ASP A 42 -11.78 -9.30 12.33
N SER A 43 -11.35 -8.69 11.23
CA SER A 43 -11.12 -7.24 11.14
C SER A 43 -11.83 -6.67 9.92
N SER A 44 -12.19 -5.38 10.00
CA SER A 44 -12.72 -4.60 8.87
C SER A 44 -11.74 -3.52 8.41
N THR A 45 -10.55 -3.48 9.01
CA THR A 45 -9.50 -2.50 8.69
C THR A 45 -8.52 -3.09 7.69
N ALA A 46 -8.05 -2.27 6.74
CA ALA A 46 -7.08 -2.69 5.74
C ALA A 46 -5.80 -3.20 6.41
N ALA A 47 -5.36 -4.37 6.00
CA ALA A 47 -4.14 -4.99 6.49
C ALA A 47 -3.11 -5.20 5.38
N VAL A 48 -3.55 -5.62 4.18
CA VAL A 48 -2.67 -5.98 3.07
C VAL A 48 -3.25 -5.47 1.76
N LEU A 49 -2.39 -4.89 0.93
CA LEU A 49 -2.69 -4.62 -0.47
C LEU A 49 -1.87 -5.58 -1.34
N LEU A 50 -2.56 -6.45 -2.07
CA LEU A 50 -1.95 -7.28 -3.10
C LEU A 50 -1.98 -6.51 -4.41
N GLU A 51 -0.87 -6.49 -5.14
CA GLU A 51 -0.78 -5.72 -6.38
C GLU A 51 0.14 -6.39 -7.39
N VAL A 52 -0.31 -6.47 -8.64
CA VAL A 52 0.54 -6.88 -9.77
C VAL A 52 1.12 -5.61 -10.37
N HIS A 53 2.42 -5.38 -10.15
CA HIS A 53 3.10 -4.18 -10.61
C HIS A 53 4.62 -4.45 -10.64
N ASP A 54 5.24 -4.29 -11.82
CA ASP A 54 6.63 -4.68 -12.02
C ASP A 54 7.62 -3.96 -11.13
N VAL A 55 7.49 -2.64 -10.98
CA VAL A 55 8.40 -1.85 -10.14
C VAL A 55 8.22 -2.20 -8.67
N GLU A 56 6.99 -2.37 -8.22
CA GLU A 56 6.71 -2.76 -6.84
C GLU A 56 7.23 -4.16 -6.53
N LEU A 57 7.12 -5.07 -7.50
CA LEU A 57 7.64 -6.44 -7.35
C LEU A 57 9.16 -6.43 -7.14
N GLU A 58 9.89 -5.61 -7.91
CA GLU A 58 11.33 -5.42 -7.73
C GLU A 58 11.67 -4.81 -6.36
N LEU A 59 10.85 -3.85 -5.92
CA LEU A 59 11.06 -3.19 -4.64
C LEU A 59 10.82 -4.14 -3.46
N GLY A 60 9.87 -5.07 -3.60
CA GLY A 60 9.57 -6.10 -2.61
C GLY A 60 8.45 -5.72 -1.65
N ALA A 61 8.00 -6.70 -0.86
CA ALA A 61 6.96 -6.51 0.14
C ALA A 61 7.42 -5.63 1.29
N GLY A 62 6.51 -4.88 1.88
CA GLY A 62 6.80 -4.05 3.04
C GLY A 62 5.65 -3.16 3.45
N GLY A 63 5.85 -2.43 4.54
CA GLY A 63 4.84 -1.55 5.11
C GLY A 63 4.63 -0.29 4.29
N VAL A 64 3.42 0.23 4.34
CA VAL A 64 3.05 1.54 3.81
C VAL A 64 2.72 2.44 4.99
N TYR A 65 3.47 3.54 5.12
CA TYR A 65 3.31 4.49 6.21
C TYR A 65 2.38 5.62 5.79
N LEU A 66 1.39 5.88 6.63
CA LEU A 66 0.45 6.98 6.40
C LEU A 66 1.03 8.26 6.97
N LEU A 67 0.97 9.34 6.19
CA LEU A 67 1.40 10.68 6.61
C LEU A 67 0.53 11.74 5.92
N ASP A 68 0.63 12.98 6.36
CA ASP A 68 -0.28 14.03 5.90
C ASP A 68 0.10 14.60 4.53
N ASP A 69 1.39 14.65 4.21
CA ASP A 69 1.87 15.30 2.98
C ASP A 69 3.11 14.59 2.43
N VAL A 70 2.89 13.73 1.45
CA VAL A 70 3.95 12.95 0.79
C VAL A 70 4.92 13.86 0.04
N ASP A 71 4.41 14.88 -0.66
CA ASP A 71 5.27 15.78 -1.43
C ASP A 71 6.20 16.59 -0.53
N ALA A 72 5.70 17.08 0.61
CA ALA A 72 6.52 17.79 1.58
C ALA A 72 7.59 16.88 2.18
N PHE A 73 7.22 15.64 2.48
CA PHE A 73 8.18 14.66 2.98
C PHE A 73 9.30 14.41 1.97
N ALA A 74 8.95 14.22 0.69
CA ALA A 74 9.94 14.01 -0.37
C ALA A 74 10.86 15.22 -0.54
N ARG A 75 10.32 16.44 -0.49
CA ARG A 75 11.13 17.67 -0.58
C ARG A 75 12.11 17.80 0.56
N ARG A 76 11.78 17.33 1.76
CA ARG A 76 12.68 17.34 2.92
C ARG A 76 13.72 16.23 2.88
N ASN A 77 13.56 15.25 1.99
CA ASN A 77 14.43 14.08 1.88
C ASN A 77 14.90 13.86 0.44
N PRO A 78 15.51 14.88 -0.20
CA PRO A 78 15.84 14.80 -1.63
C PRO A 78 16.98 13.82 -1.93
N ASP A 79 17.79 13.49 -0.94
CA ASP A 79 18.97 12.62 -1.10
C ASP A 79 18.65 11.12 -0.92
N ARG A 80 17.37 10.78 -0.69
CA ARG A 80 16.95 9.40 -0.59
C ARG A 80 16.76 8.79 -1.99
N ASP A 81 16.84 7.47 -2.08
CA ASP A 81 16.65 6.75 -3.34
C ASP A 81 15.15 6.55 -3.63
N TRP A 82 14.53 7.57 -4.21
CA TRP A 82 13.12 7.54 -4.59
C TRP A 82 12.95 6.68 -5.84
N VAL A 83 12.44 5.46 -5.65
CA VAL A 83 12.16 4.52 -6.74
C VAL A 83 10.86 4.90 -7.43
N ILE A 84 9.86 5.35 -6.65
CA ILE A 84 8.61 5.90 -7.16
C ILE A 84 8.48 7.30 -6.58
N GLU A 85 8.64 8.32 -7.46
CA GLU A 85 8.45 9.72 -7.09
C GLU A 85 7.00 9.95 -6.66
N PRO A 86 6.72 10.99 -5.85
CA PRO A 86 5.34 11.32 -5.47
C PRO A 86 4.41 11.36 -6.68
N CYS A 87 3.35 10.59 -6.63
CA CYS A 87 2.37 10.45 -7.71
C CYS A 87 0.99 10.13 -7.16
N ASP A 88 -0.03 10.30 -8.00
CA ASP A 88 -1.39 9.94 -7.63
C ASP A 88 -1.57 8.43 -7.71
N GLY A 89 -2.14 7.86 -6.67
CA GLY A 89 -2.50 6.45 -6.59
C GLY A 89 -3.98 6.28 -6.27
N PRO A 90 -4.46 5.04 -6.18
CA PRO A 90 -5.89 4.79 -5.95
C PRO A 90 -6.39 5.26 -4.58
N PHE A 91 -5.52 5.40 -3.60
CA PHE A 91 -5.89 5.80 -2.23
C PHE A 91 -5.44 7.20 -1.86
N GLY A 92 -4.70 7.87 -2.74
CA GLY A 92 -4.17 9.19 -2.48
C GLY A 92 -2.77 9.37 -3.04
N ARG A 93 -2.03 10.34 -2.51
CA ARG A 93 -0.68 10.67 -2.97
C ARG A 93 0.32 9.68 -2.40
N TYR A 94 1.12 9.08 -3.26
CA TYR A 94 1.96 7.93 -2.94
C TYR A 94 3.39 8.12 -3.42
N ALA A 95 4.36 7.59 -2.67
CA ALA A 95 5.75 7.53 -3.09
C ALA A 95 6.44 6.34 -2.40
N ALA A 96 7.54 5.86 -2.99
CA ALA A 96 8.30 4.75 -2.44
C ALA A 96 9.80 4.96 -2.67
N LEU A 97 10.58 4.60 -1.67
CA LEU A 97 12.02 4.67 -1.73
C LEU A 97 12.66 3.34 -1.31
N ARG A 98 13.93 3.20 -1.66
CA ARG A 98 14.75 2.09 -1.19
C ARG A 98 15.79 2.63 -0.20
N THR A 99 15.90 2.00 0.95
CA THR A 99 16.92 2.36 1.94
C THR A 99 18.31 1.87 1.50
N LYS A 100 19.34 2.35 2.16
CA LYS A 100 20.72 1.87 1.91
C LYS A 100 20.87 0.38 2.20
N ALA A 101 20.04 -0.16 3.10
CA ALA A 101 20.01 -1.58 3.38
C ALA A 101 19.25 -2.40 2.32
N GLY A 102 18.71 -1.73 1.29
CA GLY A 102 17.95 -2.38 0.22
C GLY A 102 16.50 -2.65 0.53
N LEU A 103 15.96 -2.11 1.63
CA LEU A 103 14.59 -2.33 2.05
C LEU A 103 13.66 -1.26 1.48
N PRO A 104 12.41 -1.62 1.15
CA PRO A 104 11.45 -0.63 0.69
C PRO A 104 10.90 0.19 1.85
N GLN A 105 10.61 1.47 1.59
CA GLN A 105 9.78 2.31 2.45
C GLN A 105 8.76 3.01 1.58
N ARG A 106 7.48 2.84 1.92
CA ARG A 106 6.36 3.39 1.16
C ARG A 106 5.59 4.38 2.01
N PHE A 107 5.12 5.45 1.37
CA PHE A 107 4.43 6.55 2.04
C PHE A 107 3.15 6.90 1.28
N LEU A 108 2.07 7.14 2.02
CA LEU A 108 0.77 7.42 1.46
C LEU A 108 0.07 8.52 2.27
N ALA A 109 -0.37 9.57 1.57
CA ALA A 109 -1.29 10.56 2.12
C ALA A 109 -2.69 10.21 1.59
N LEU A 110 -3.59 9.78 2.46
CA LEU A 110 -4.93 9.35 2.07
C LEU A 110 -5.73 10.51 1.48
N ASP A 111 -6.39 10.24 0.36
CA ASP A 111 -7.24 11.21 -0.30
C ASP A 111 -8.56 11.34 0.47
N PRO A 112 -8.93 12.54 0.93
CA PRO A 112 -10.19 12.74 1.64
C PRO A 112 -11.42 12.65 0.74
N VAL A 113 -11.26 12.65 -0.59
CA VAL A 113 -12.37 12.65 -1.57
C VAL A 113 -13.05 11.29 -1.67
N GLU A 114 -12.40 10.21 -1.29
CA GLU A 114 -12.91 8.84 -1.38
C GLU A 114 -13.29 8.30 0.01
N PRO A 115 -14.42 8.76 0.59
CA PRO A 115 -14.75 8.41 1.98
C PRO A 115 -15.00 6.91 2.21
N GLY A 116 -15.50 6.19 1.21
CA GLY A 116 -15.73 4.74 1.33
C GLY A 116 -14.44 3.95 1.44
N VAL A 117 -13.44 4.34 0.67
CA VAL A 117 -12.12 3.71 0.73
C VAL A 117 -11.39 4.15 2.00
N ARG A 118 -11.48 5.44 2.35
CA ARG A 118 -10.81 5.98 3.54
C ARG A 118 -11.25 5.26 4.81
N ALA A 119 -12.50 4.85 4.90
CA ALA A 119 -13.03 4.15 6.08
C ALA A 119 -12.28 2.84 6.37
N HIS A 120 -11.70 2.18 5.36
CA HIS A 120 -10.92 0.95 5.55
C HIS A 120 -9.58 1.19 6.24
N PHE A 121 -9.11 2.44 6.31
CA PHE A 121 -7.85 2.82 6.94
C PHE A 121 -8.03 3.50 8.28
N ALA A 122 -9.27 3.66 8.73
CA ALA A 122 -9.56 4.25 10.03
C ALA A 122 -9.12 3.31 11.15
N ASP A 123 -8.68 3.86 12.26
CA ASP A 123 -8.40 3.08 13.47
C ASP A 123 -9.70 2.46 13.98
N PRO A 124 -9.65 1.19 14.38
CA PRO A 124 -10.81 0.50 14.94
C PRO A 124 -11.28 1.12 16.26
#